data_cad0fd35d7d47d43afc361c9987c9cd0
#
_entry.id   cad0fd35d7d47d43afc361c9987c9cd0
#
_cell.length_a   1.000
_cell.length_b   1.000
_cell.length_c   1.000
_cell.angle_alpha   90.00
_cell.angle_beta   90.00
_cell.angle_gamma   90.00
#
_symmetry.space_group_name_H-M   'P 1'
#
loop_
_entity.id
_entity.type
_entity.pdbx_description
1 polymer ?
#
loop_
_entity_poly.entity_id
_entity_poly.type
_entity_poly.pdbx_seq_one_letter_code
_entity_poly.pdbx_strand_id
1 'polypeptide(L)'
;EYAKMFMDSGEFLWNTGIFMWNAKTMGDCLTKRSGRPSQSVEILARQMVTIAEEVEYVRSCFTERMPRQVDLFVLEQCENVVVRECDFGWADIGCWPELREASYKDADGNAVSGDAKVMFSGTQRTIVRLPEKLKAVIVGLDNYLVTENEGVLIICHNSDPDLVRRIITEAQMNFSIAPEN
;
A
#
# COMPACT_ATOMS: atom_id res chain seq x y z
N GLU A 1 -21.39 1.47 6.91
CA GLU A 1 -22.34 2.11 7.87
C GLU A 1 -21.73 2.22 9.26
N TYR A 2 -21.22 1.15 9.87
CA TYR A 2 -20.65 1.18 11.23
C TYR A 2 -19.45 2.12 11.38
N ALA A 3 -18.53 2.15 10.42
CA ALA A 3 -17.35 3.04 10.47
C ALA A 3 -17.75 4.52 10.52
N LYS A 4 -18.79 4.90 9.78
CA LYS A 4 -19.34 6.26 9.80
C LYS A 4 -19.99 6.57 11.16
N MET A 5 -20.75 5.65 11.72
CA MET A 5 -21.35 5.79 13.05
C MET A 5 -20.28 5.98 14.14
N PHE A 6 -19.18 5.22 14.08
CA PHE A 6 -18.07 5.38 15.02
C PHE A 6 -17.36 6.73 14.88
N MET A 7 -17.15 7.19 13.64
CA MET A 7 -16.62 8.53 13.41
C MET A 7 -17.53 9.63 13.96
N ASP A 8 -18.83 9.54 13.69
CA ASP A 8 -19.81 10.54 14.10
C ASP A 8 -19.97 10.59 15.63
N SER A 9 -19.63 9.53 16.37
CA SER A 9 -19.66 9.50 17.84
C SER A 9 -18.57 10.35 18.49
N GLY A 10 -17.47 10.61 17.79
CA GLY A 10 -16.30 11.33 18.33
C GLY A 10 -15.49 10.54 19.35
N GLU A 11 -15.81 9.27 19.62
CA GLU A 11 -15.11 8.42 20.59
C GLU A 11 -14.02 7.55 19.93
N PHE A 12 -13.98 7.53 18.60
CA PHE A 12 -13.09 6.67 17.82
C PHE A 12 -12.17 7.51 16.92
N LEU A 13 -10.95 7.02 16.74
CA LEU A 13 -9.96 7.61 15.86
C LEU A 13 -9.59 6.64 14.75
N TRP A 14 -9.26 7.17 13.57
CA TRP A 14 -8.67 6.35 12.51
C TRP A 14 -7.25 5.93 12.88
N ASN A 15 -7.00 4.63 12.80
CA ASN A 15 -5.64 4.12 12.91
C ASN A 15 -4.88 4.38 11.60
N THR A 16 -3.81 5.15 11.68
CA THR A 16 -2.98 5.49 10.52
C THR A 16 -2.05 4.34 10.09
N GLY A 17 -1.94 3.27 10.88
CA GLY A 17 -0.95 2.21 10.66
C GLY A 17 0.50 2.64 10.90
N ILE A 18 0.72 3.83 11.48
CA ILE A 18 2.06 4.33 11.81
C ILE A 18 2.35 4.01 13.26
N PHE A 19 3.28 3.10 13.49
CA PHE A 19 3.65 2.64 14.81
C PHE A 19 5.10 2.98 15.13
N MET A 20 5.34 3.35 16.39
CA MET A 20 6.69 3.63 16.90
C MET A 20 6.92 2.88 18.21
N TRP A 21 7.96 2.11 18.27
CA TRP A 21 8.34 1.36 19.47
C TRP A 21 9.85 1.21 19.60
N ASN A 22 10.28 0.87 20.81
CA ASN A 22 11.64 0.42 21.03
C ASN A 22 11.77 -1.05 20.58
N ALA A 23 12.85 -1.37 19.86
CA ALA A 23 13.09 -2.72 19.31
C ALA A 23 13.05 -3.81 20.38
N LYS A 24 13.59 -3.53 21.59
CA LYS A 24 13.54 -4.46 22.72
C LYS A 24 12.10 -4.72 23.15
N THR A 25 11.30 -3.68 23.36
CA THR A 25 9.89 -3.80 23.76
C THR A 25 9.10 -4.63 22.75
N MET A 26 9.30 -4.37 21.46
CA MET A 26 8.65 -5.16 20.41
C MET A 26 9.12 -6.62 20.41
N GLY A 27 10.41 -6.86 20.54
CA GLY A 27 10.97 -8.21 20.66
C GLY A 27 10.40 -8.98 21.84
N ASP A 28 10.25 -8.35 23.00
CA ASP A 28 9.66 -8.94 24.21
C ASP A 28 8.17 -9.26 23.98
N CYS A 29 7.41 -8.36 23.35
CA CYS A 29 6.00 -8.59 23.01
C CYS A 29 5.83 -9.76 22.03
N LEU A 30 6.63 -9.81 20.98
CA LEU A 30 6.60 -10.89 19.98
C LEU A 30 6.99 -12.24 20.61
N THR A 31 8.00 -12.26 21.48
CA THR A 31 8.45 -13.47 22.20
C THR A 31 7.36 -14.00 23.10
N LYS A 32 6.76 -13.12 23.89
CA LYS A 32 5.67 -13.46 24.82
C LYS A 32 4.47 -14.08 24.11
N ARG A 33 4.21 -13.65 22.88
CA ARG A 33 3.08 -14.08 22.06
C ARG A 33 3.35 -15.32 21.21
N SER A 34 4.55 -15.41 20.65
CA SER A 34 4.92 -16.54 19.80
C SER A 34 5.31 -17.78 20.60
N GLY A 35 5.58 -17.65 21.90
CA GLY A 35 6.14 -18.71 22.75
C GLY A 35 7.57 -19.10 22.35
N ARG A 36 8.22 -18.32 21.47
CA ARG A 36 9.59 -18.56 21.03
C ARG A 36 10.50 -17.42 21.48
N PRO A 37 11.67 -17.70 22.05
CA PRO A 37 12.63 -16.68 22.44
C PRO A 37 13.08 -15.84 21.25
N SER A 38 13.16 -14.51 21.38
CA SER A 38 13.76 -13.62 20.38
C SER A 38 15.20 -14.01 20.05
N GLN A 39 15.88 -14.62 20.97
CA GLN A 39 17.24 -15.17 20.78
C GLN A 39 17.35 -16.18 19.63
N SER A 40 16.27 -16.88 19.27
CA SER A 40 16.31 -17.81 18.14
C SER A 40 16.53 -17.09 16.81
N VAL A 41 16.00 -15.89 16.65
CA VAL A 41 16.18 -15.08 15.43
C VAL A 41 17.61 -14.51 15.39
N GLU A 42 18.13 -14.02 16.53
CA GLU A 42 19.51 -13.53 16.62
C GLU A 42 20.54 -14.60 16.36
N ILE A 43 20.34 -15.81 16.89
CA ILE A 43 21.25 -16.95 16.69
C ILE A 43 21.25 -17.34 15.20
N LEU A 44 20.08 -17.41 14.59
CA LEU A 44 19.94 -17.76 13.18
C LEU A 44 20.53 -16.66 12.26
N ALA A 45 20.27 -15.39 12.55
CA ALA A 45 20.86 -14.28 11.82
C ALA A 45 22.40 -14.26 11.88
N ARG A 46 23.00 -14.68 13.00
CA ARG A 46 24.46 -14.82 13.11
C ARG A 46 25.03 -16.02 12.36
N GLN A 47 24.20 -17.01 12.05
CA GLN A 47 24.59 -18.22 11.29
C GLN A 47 24.41 -18.05 9.79
N MET A 48 23.61 -17.08 9.34
CA MET A 48 23.41 -16.79 7.93
C MET A 48 24.59 -15.97 7.40
N VAL A 49 25.33 -16.56 6.48
CA VAL A 49 26.55 -15.95 5.91
C VAL A 49 26.24 -15.30 4.55
N THR A 50 25.15 -15.70 3.90
CA THR A 50 24.77 -15.23 2.57
C THR A 50 23.34 -14.74 2.51
N ILE A 51 23.07 -13.78 1.60
CA ILE A 51 21.72 -13.28 1.31
C ILE A 51 20.80 -14.43 0.85
N ALA A 52 21.33 -15.42 0.13
CA ALA A 52 20.54 -16.56 -0.34
C ALA A 52 20.03 -17.42 0.82
N GLU A 53 20.83 -17.65 1.86
CA GLU A 53 20.41 -18.38 3.08
C GLU A 53 19.35 -17.60 3.86
N GLU A 54 19.49 -16.27 3.93
CA GLU A 54 18.48 -15.41 4.57
C GLU A 54 17.14 -15.46 3.83
N VAL A 55 17.15 -15.32 2.49
CA VAL A 55 15.94 -15.38 1.66
C VAL A 55 15.24 -16.74 1.80
N GLU A 56 15.99 -17.85 1.78
CA GLU A 56 15.41 -19.18 1.94
C GLU A 56 14.82 -19.39 3.33
N TYR A 57 15.49 -18.91 4.37
CA TYR A 57 14.96 -18.95 5.73
C TYR A 57 13.66 -18.12 5.86
N VAL A 58 13.66 -16.88 5.36
CA VAL A 58 12.45 -16.02 5.38
C VAL A 58 11.32 -16.71 4.63
N ARG A 59 11.57 -17.27 3.45
CA ARG A 59 10.59 -18.01 2.66
C ARG A 59 10.00 -19.18 3.45
N SER A 60 10.84 -19.99 4.11
CA SER A 60 10.38 -21.11 4.93
C SER A 60 9.48 -20.65 6.08
N CYS A 61 9.81 -19.52 6.71
CA CYS A 61 8.99 -18.95 7.78
C CYS A 61 7.58 -18.55 7.32
N PHE A 62 7.44 -18.04 6.10
CA PHE A 62 6.13 -17.65 5.54
C PHE A 62 5.32 -18.84 5.01
N THR A 63 5.96 -19.92 4.59
CA THR A 63 5.26 -21.13 4.11
C THR A 63 4.65 -21.92 5.25
N GLU A 64 5.25 -21.90 6.41
CA GLU A 64 4.83 -22.72 7.57
C GLU A 64 3.79 -22.03 8.45
N ARG A 65 3.48 -20.76 8.24
CA ARG A 65 2.66 -19.97 9.18
C ARG A 65 1.63 -19.10 8.47
N MET A 66 0.44 -19.03 9.04
CA MET A 66 -0.53 -18.01 8.67
C MET A 66 0.01 -16.60 9.03
N PRO A 67 -0.01 -15.65 8.09
CA PRO A 67 0.32 -14.27 8.36
C PRO A 67 -0.59 -13.72 9.47
N ARG A 68 -0.03 -13.00 10.42
CA ARG A 68 -0.78 -12.35 11.50
C ARG A 68 -0.57 -10.84 11.42
N GLN A 69 -1.65 -10.11 11.47
CA GLN A 69 -1.60 -8.64 11.51
C GLN A 69 -1.01 -8.19 12.85
N VAL A 70 -0.09 -7.22 12.81
CA VAL A 70 0.57 -6.69 14.01
C VAL A 70 -0.43 -6.04 14.97
N ASP A 71 -1.47 -5.41 14.43
CA ASP A 71 -2.53 -4.78 15.22
C ASP A 71 -3.20 -5.81 16.14
N LEU A 72 -3.73 -6.88 15.58
CA LEU A 72 -4.43 -7.92 16.34
C LEU A 72 -3.49 -8.78 17.19
N PHE A 73 -2.29 -9.04 16.68
CA PHE A 73 -1.40 -9.99 17.34
C PHE A 73 -0.55 -9.36 18.44
N VAL A 74 -0.21 -8.09 18.31
CA VAL A 74 0.63 -7.36 19.27
C VAL A 74 -0.14 -6.25 19.94
N LEU A 75 -0.62 -5.25 19.18
CA LEU A 75 -1.10 -4.00 19.75
C LEU A 75 -2.34 -4.17 20.62
N GLU A 76 -3.36 -4.89 20.18
CA GLU A 76 -4.58 -5.13 20.96
C GLU A 76 -4.33 -5.92 22.26
N GLN A 77 -3.17 -6.53 22.36
CA GLN A 77 -2.82 -7.40 23.47
C GLN A 77 -1.78 -6.80 24.41
N CYS A 78 -1.26 -5.62 24.09
CA CYS A 78 -0.28 -4.93 24.93
C CYS A 78 -0.95 -3.84 25.77
N GLU A 79 -0.70 -3.83 27.08
CA GLU A 79 -1.27 -2.85 28.00
C GLU A 79 -0.56 -1.49 27.98
N ASN A 80 0.63 -1.42 27.36
CA ASN A 80 1.47 -0.23 27.31
C ASN A 80 1.42 0.49 25.96
N VAL A 81 0.35 0.33 25.19
CA VAL A 81 0.11 1.07 23.97
C VAL A 81 -0.40 2.47 24.27
N VAL A 82 0.21 3.46 23.66
CA VAL A 82 -0.19 4.86 23.77
C VAL A 82 -0.60 5.37 22.41
N VAL A 83 -1.74 6.04 22.31
CA VAL A 83 -2.23 6.67 21.10
C VAL A 83 -1.87 8.15 21.11
N ARG A 84 -1.34 8.66 20.00
CA ARG A 84 -1.12 10.08 19.74
C ARG A 84 -2.10 10.55 18.67
N GLU A 85 -3.00 11.43 19.03
CA GLU A 85 -3.86 12.12 18.06
C GLU A 85 -3.00 13.05 17.17
N CYS A 86 -3.29 13.05 15.90
CA CYS A 86 -2.58 13.83 14.89
C CYS A 86 -3.56 14.50 13.92
N ASP A 87 -3.23 15.72 13.52
CA ASP A 87 -3.98 16.51 12.54
C ASP A 87 -3.01 17.02 11.46
N PHE A 88 -2.40 16.08 10.72
CA PHE A 88 -1.43 16.42 9.67
C PHE A 88 -1.94 16.09 8.26
N GLY A 89 -3.22 15.73 8.13
CA GLY A 89 -3.79 15.29 6.86
C GLY A 89 -3.23 13.92 6.44
N TRP A 90 -3.90 12.86 6.82
CA TRP A 90 -3.53 11.49 6.45
C TRP A 90 -4.58 10.89 5.50
N ALA A 91 -4.11 10.14 4.50
CA ALA A 91 -4.95 9.34 3.62
C ALA A 91 -4.30 7.99 3.38
N ASP A 92 -5.09 6.93 3.44
CA ASP A 92 -4.67 5.61 2.97
C ASP A 92 -4.74 5.59 1.44
N ILE A 93 -3.61 5.32 0.78
CA ILE A 93 -3.52 5.30 -0.68
C ILE A 93 -3.24 3.87 -1.13
N GLY A 94 -4.26 3.03 -1.02
CA GLY A 94 -4.21 1.62 -1.42
C GLY A 94 -4.73 1.35 -2.84
N CYS A 95 -5.40 2.33 -3.47
CA CYS A 95 -5.96 2.18 -4.80
C CYS A 95 -5.94 3.49 -5.60
N TRP A 96 -6.19 3.40 -6.89
CA TRP A 96 -6.16 4.55 -7.81
C TRP A 96 -7.23 5.62 -7.53
N PRO A 97 -8.47 5.27 -7.16
CA PRO A 97 -9.46 6.26 -6.72
C PRO A 97 -8.98 7.08 -5.52
N GLU A 98 -8.37 6.45 -4.52
CA GLU A 98 -7.83 7.12 -3.34
C GLU A 98 -6.64 8.02 -3.68
N LEU A 99 -5.76 7.56 -4.57
CA LEU A 99 -4.66 8.38 -5.08
C LEU A 99 -5.19 9.63 -5.81
N ARG A 100 -6.25 9.49 -6.60
CA ARG A 100 -6.88 10.64 -7.26
C ARG A 100 -7.44 11.63 -6.22
N GLU A 101 -8.13 11.12 -5.19
CA GLU A 101 -8.70 11.99 -4.15
C GLU A 101 -7.62 12.74 -3.36
N ALA A 102 -6.49 12.10 -3.12
CA ALA A 102 -5.34 12.72 -2.43
C ALA A 102 -4.49 13.64 -3.33
N SER A 103 -4.68 13.58 -4.66
CA SER A 103 -3.91 14.38 -5.63
C SER A 103 -4.57 15.74 -5.90
N TYR A 104 -3.76 16.69 -6.40
CA TYR A 104 -4.32 17.91 -6.97
C TYR A 104 -5.18 17.58 -8.19
N LYS A 105 -6.37 18.18 -8.26
CA LYS A 105 -7.36 17.97 -9.33
C LYS A 105 -7.60 19.26 -10.09
N ASP A 106 -7.80 19.17 -11.41
CA ASP A 106 -8.31 20.27 -12.21
C ASP A 106 -9.82 20.52 -11.94
N ALA A 107 -10.41 21.47 -12.64
CA ALA A 107 -11.83 21.85 -12.50
C ALA A 107 -12.80 20.70 -12.85
N ASP A 108 -12.37 19.76 -13.70
CA ASP A 108 -13.16 18.59 -14.14
C ASP A 108 -12.87 17.34 -13.27
N GLY A 109 -12.08 17.48 -12.21
CA GLY A 109 -11.75 16.41 -11.28
C GLY A 109 -10.69 15.44 -11.82
N ASN A 110 -9.93 15.81 -12.85
CA ASN A 110 -8.81 15.01 -13.34
C ASN A 110 -7.56 15.25 -12.50
N ALA A 111 -6.74 14.22 -12.35
CA ALA A 111 -5.47 14.28 -11.63
C ALA A 111 -4.33 13.71 -12.47
N VAL A 112 -3.14 14.31 -12.34
CA VAL A 112 -1.90 13.76 -12.88
C VAL A 112 -1.00 13.43 -11.71
N SER A 113 -0.62 12.16 -11.59
CA SER A 113 0.32 11.68 -10.59
C SER A 113 1.70 11.56 -11.22
N GLY A 114 2.66 12.36 -10.76
CA GLY A 114 3.99 12.47 -11.33
C GLY A 114 4.16 13.67 -12.26
N ASP A 115 5.23 13.68 -13.06
CA ASP A 115 5.70 14.86 -13.78
C ASP A 115 5.35 14.86 -15.29
N ALA A 116 4.51 13.94 -15.73
CA ALA A 116 4.07 13.86 -17.12
C ALA A 116 3.25 15.10 -17.53
N LYS A 117 3.45 15.57 -18.75
CA LYS A 117 2.66 16.67 -19.31
C LYS A 117 1.41 16.14 -19.98
N VAL A 118 0.25 16.40 -19.37
CA VAL A 118 -1.04 15.92 -19.87
C VAL A 118 -1.96 17.09 -20.21
N MET A 119 -2.62 17.00 -21.35
CA MET A 119 -3.68 17.90 -21.76
C MET A 119 -5.00 17.11 -21.77
N PHE A 120 -6.01 17.61 -21.08
CA PHE A 120 -7.36 17.06 -21.06
C PHE A 120 -8.30 17.86 -21.96
N SER A 121 -9.23 17.18 -22.64
CA SER A 121 -10.31 17.79 -23.42
C SER A 121 -11.58 16.96 -23.26
N GLY A 122 -12.64 17.52 -22.66
CA GLY A 122 -13.89 16.80 -22.39
C GLY A 122 -13.71 15.53 -21.54
N THR A 123 -12.64 15.49 -20.74
CA THR A 123 -12.27 14.37 -19.87
C THR A 123 -12.56 14.76 -18.42
N GLN A 124 -13.16 13.85 -17.66
CA GLN A 124 -13.55 14.10 -16.28
C GLN A 124 -13.12 12.95 -15.36
N ARG A 125 -12.87 13.26 -14.07
CA ARG A 125 -12.61 12.30 -12.98
C ARG A 125 -11.54 11.25 -13.30
N THR A 126 -10.64 11.54 -14.24
CA THR A 126 -9.62 10.61 -14.73
C THR A 126 -8.30 10.84 -14.00
N ILE A 127 -7.64 9.76 -13.63
CA ILE A 127 -6.29 9.81 -13.09
C ILE A 127 -5.29 9.30 -14.11
N VAL A 128 -4.19 10.05 -14.27
CA VAL A 128 -3.12 9.76 -15.23
C VAL A 128 -1.81 9.63 -14.48
N ARG A 129 -1.09 8.54 -14.71
CA ARG A 129 0.29 8.36 -14.26
C ARG A 129 1.13 7.82 -15.41
N LEU A 130 1.95 8.68 -15.96
CA LEU A 130 2.83 8.38 -17.08
C LEU A 130 4.26 8.81 -16.75
N PRO A 131 5.28 8.19 -17.36
CA PRO A 131 6.66 8.63 -17.24
C PRO A 131 6.83 10.10 -17.68
N GLU A 132 7.74 10.82 -17.04
CA GLU A 132 8.02 12.24 -17.27
C GLU A 132 8.27 12.57 -18.75
N LYS A 133 8.88 11.65 -19.49
CA LYS A 133 9.22 11.84 -20.91
C LYS A 133 8.02 11.78 -21.83
N LEU A 134 6.90 11.20 -21.38
CA LEU A 134 5.67 11.11 -22.17
C LEU A 134 4.85 12.39 -22.06
N LYS A 135 4.30 12.77 -23.21
CA LYS A 135 3.26 13.80 -23.30
C LYS A 135 1.98 13.14 -23.79
N ALA A 136 0.86 13.41 -23.15
CA ALA A 136 -0.41 12.80 -23.48
C ALA A 136 -1.48 13.86 -23.74
N VAL A 137 -2.35 13.58 -24.70
CA VAL A 137 -3.61 14.29 -24.91
C VAL A 137 -4.72 13.29 -24.69
N ILE A 138 -5.61 13.57 -23.75
CA ILE A 138 -6.68 12.66 -23.34
C ILE A 138 -8.01 13.33 -23.59
N VAL A 139 -8.84 12.69 -24.41
CA VAL A 139 -10.09 13.26 -24.89
C VAL A 139 -11.26 12.33 -24.57
N GLY A 140 -12.30 12.87 -23.93
CA GLY A 140 -13.61 12.24 -23.79
C GLY A 140 -13.67 11.06 -22.79
N LEU A 141 -12.67 10.89 -21.93
CA LEU A 141 -12.71 9.87 -20.88
C LEU A 141 -13.46 10.39 -19.64
N ASP A 142 -14.17 9.51 -18.98
CA ASP A 142 -14.84 9.79 -17.72
C ASP A 142 -14.62 8.66 -16.70
N ASN A 143 -13.96 8.98 -15.59
CA ASN A 143 -13.60 8.06 -14.54
C ASN A 143 -12.68 6.92 -15.00
N TYR A 144 -11.60 7.26 -15.71
CA TYR A 144 -10.60 6.32 -16.19
C TYR A 144 -9.29 6.41 -15.42
N LEU A 145 -8.57 5.30 -15.42
CA LEU A 145 -7.15 5.22 -15.15
C LEU A 145 -6.40 5.15 -16.47
N VAL A 146 -5.38 5.99 -16.62
CA VAL A 146 -4.39 5.93 -17.70
C VAL A 146 -3.03 5.84 -17.07
N THR A 147 -2.37 4.70 -17.18
CA THR A 147 -1.04 4.49 -16.60
C THR A 147 -0.14 3.73 -17.55
N GLU A 148 1.16 4.03 -17.50
CA GLU A 148 2.18 3.28 -18.23
C GLU A 148 3.28 2.88 -17.26
N ASN A 149 3.71 1.64 -17.35
CA ASN A 149 4.86 1.10 -16.67
C ASN A 149 5.59 0.10 -17.57
N GLU A 150 6.90 0.20 -17.67
CA GLU A 150 7.77 -0.70 -18.46
C GLU A 150 7.30 -0.92 -19.92
N GLY A 151 6.79 0.12 -20.57
CA GLY A 151 6.31 0.07 -21.94
C GLY A 151 4.88 -0.46 -22.10
N VAL A 152 4.22 -0.83 -21.03
CA VAL A 152 2.81 -1.28 -21.06
C VAL A 152 1.91 -0.14 -20.66
N LEU A 153 1.08 0.31 -21.60
CA LEU A 153 0.04 1.31 -21.38
C LEU A 153 -1.27 0.62 -20.99
N ILE A 154 -1.83 1.01 -19.84
CA ILE A 154 -3.12 0.55 -19.37
C ILE A 154 -4.10 1.72 -19.38
N ILE A 155 -5.25 1.52 -20.02
CA ILE A 155 -6.38 2.45 -20.02
C ILE A 155 -7.61 1.64 -19.62
N CYS A 156 -8.17 1.90 -18.45
CA CYS A 156 -9.36 1.19 -17.97
C CYS A 156 -10.23 2.09 -17.10
N HIS A 157 -11.49 1.69 -16.93
CA HIS A 157 -12.41 2.38 -16.04
C HIS A 157 -11.96 2.21 -14.58
N ASN A 158 -12.01 3.27 -13.78
CA ASN A 158 -11.44 3.33 -12.42
C ASN A 158 -12.49 3.16 -11.31
N SER A 159 -13.64 2.53 -11.59
CA SER A 159 -14.71 2.32 -10.61
C SER A 159 -14.56 1.06 -9.76
N ASP A 160 -13.75 0.10 -10.21
CA ASP A 160 -13.54 -1.17 -9.53
C ASP A 160 -12.04 -1.41 -9.32
N PRO A 161 -11.52 -1.13 -8.10
CA PRO A 161 -10.10 -1.32 -7.79
C PRO A 161 -9.62 -2.77 -7.91
N ASP A 162 -10.49 -3.74 -7.66
CA ASP A 162 -10.12 -5.16 -7.77
C ASP A 162 -10.01 -5.59 -9.22
N LEU A 163 -10.87 -5.09 -10.10
CA LEU A 163 -10.74 -5.27 -11.55
C LEU A 163 -9.43 -4.67 -12.06
N VAL A 164 -9.11 -3.43 -11.66
CA VAL A 164 -7.86 -2.76 -12.06
C VAL A 164 -6.64 -3.57 -11.61
N ARG A 165 -6.62 -4.04 -10.36
CA ARG A 165 -5.53 -4.88 -9.84
C ARG A 165 -5.37 -6.17 -10.63
N ARG A 166 -6.47 -6.83 -10.96
CA ARG A 166 -6.47 -8.06 -11.77
C ARG A 166 -5.92 -7.81 -13.17
N ILE A 167 -6.36 -6.75 -13.86
CA ILE A 167 -5.87 -6.39 -15.20
C ILE A 167 -4.37 -6.11 -15.17
N ILE A 168 -3.87 -5.40 -14.18
CA ILE A 168 -2.43 -5.14 -14.03
C ILE A 168 -1.66 -6.45 -13.87
N THR A 169 -2.14 -7.35 -13.02
CA THR A 169 -1.51 -8.67 -12.81
C THR A 169 -1.52 -9.53 -14.09
N GLU A 170 -2.63 -9.55 -14.82
CA GLU A 170 -2.72 -10.25 -16.09
C GLU A 170 -1.78 -9.68 -17.16
N ALA A 171 -1.65 -8.35 -17.22
CA ALA A 171 -0.71 -7.69 -18.12
C ALA A 171 0.74 -8.06 -17.79
N GLN A 172 1.11 -8.05 -16.51
CA GLN A 172 2.45 -8.48 -16.07
C GLN A 172 2.77 -9.93 -16.49
N MET A 173 1.81 -10.85 -16.31
CA MET A 173 1.98 -12.25 -16.71
C MET A 173 2.10 -12.41 -18.24
N ASN A 174 1.28 -11.71 -19.01
CA ASN A 174 1.22 -11.85 -20.46
C ASN A 174 2.40 -11.19 -21.20
N PHE A 175 2.91 -10.08 -20.66
CA PHE A 175 4.01 -9.33 -21.29
C PHE A 175 5.39 -9.67 -20.72
N SER A 176 5.47 -10.66 -19.81
CA SER A 176 6.74 -11.07 -19.16
C SER A 176 7.50 -9.89 -18.56
N ILE A 177 6.78 -8.95 -17.97
CA ILE A 177 7.38 -7.86 -17.22
C ILE A 177 8.05 -8.48 -16.00
N ALA A 178 9.40 -8.52 -16.00
CA ALA A 178 10.14 -9.04 -14.86
C ALA A 178 9.84 -8.16 -13.63
N PRO A 179 9.60 -8.74 -12.45
CA PRO A 179 9.48 -7.95 -11.25
C PRO A 179 10.77 -7.15 -11.05
N GLU A 180 10.66 -5.85 -10.81
CA GLU A 180 11.80 -5.00 -10.46
C GLU A 180 12.52 -5.62 -9.26
N ASN A 181 13.84 -5.83 -9.40
CA ASN A 181 14.74 -6.30 -8.35
C ASN A 181 14.99 -5.21 -7.30
#